data_0f34449ffb79757db63c2fb247cf2dd3
#
_entry.id   0f34449ffb79757db63c2fb247cf2dd3
#
_cell.length_a   1.000
_cell.length_b   1.000
_cell.length_c   1.000
_cell.angle_alpha   90.00
_cell.angle_beta   90.00
_cell.angle_gamma   90.00
#
_symmetry.space_group_name_H-M   'P 1'
#
loop_
_entity.id
_entity.type
_entity.pdbx_description
1 polymer ?
#
loop_
_entity_poly.entity_id
_entity_poly.type
_entity_poly.pdbx_seq_one_letter_code
_entity_poly.pdbx_strand_id
1 'polypeptide(L)'
;MVKGPSLYNPWRNPQYALDRRNVVLKLMLDHQMIGDELYEMLSKRPLGVQAKGQISRKYPAFIQTLQADLRRQLGENKTSALLGARIFSTMDLKQQEQAENAVVNTVNQLQIQTKNPHLEGAMIVADYHLGEIRAVVGGLQTEYAGFNRALMSKRQIGSLVKPSIYLTALMNPEQFRLNTPIQNQPITIYVKGSQPWQPRNYDRKYSGSVMLMDALARSLNIPTVNIGMKVGLSKVIDTQKAMGWDNVAIPKVPATLLGSYSISPYDVTKLYQTIANQGGKIELSTIQSIADRQGNIIYEHNTVPDQVVPREAAYQTLYAMQQTVERGTARSLQNDYADLRLAGKTGTTNDARDTWFVGIDGKNVSTIWLGRDDNGETKLTGASGALQIYKDYLNRVVIEKLKLGQPSTIKWVGINAYGSWSCGSNRTIPVWANKDQNFCASAQTTSTATATAAQTTQSPQPEQPESPKPESVWDVLDNKAPVEEAAPAQ
;
A
#
# COMPACT_ATOMS: atom_id res chain seq x y z
N MET A 1 43.97 -6.77 -18.33
CA MET A 1 42.83 -6.76 -19.28
C MET A 1 42.33 -5.35 -19.64
N VAL A 2 43.21 -4.35 -19.57
CA VAL A 2 42.85 -2.94 -19.85
C VAL A 2 42.47 -2.73 -21.33
N LYS A 3 43.07 -3.49 -22.26
CA LYS A 3 42.79 -3.43 -23.69
C LYS A 3 41.86 -4.59 -24.07
N GLY A 4 40.64 -4.29 -24.49
CA GLY A 4 39.67 -5.27 -24.98
C GLY A 4 39.00 -6.14 -23.89
N PRO A 5 38.36 -5.59 -22.86
CA PRO A 5 37.79 -6.35 -21.77
C PRO A 5 36.71 -7.34 -22.21
N SER A 6 35.94 -7.03 -23.25
CA SER A 6 34.95 -7.95 -23.82
C SER A 6 35.59 -9.09 -24.63
N LEU A 7 36.66 -8.80 -25.33
CA LEU A 7 37.37 -9.80 -26.17
C LEU A 7 38.10 -10.85 -25.32
N TYR A 8 38.75 -10.37 -24.22
CA TYR A 8 39.50 -11.21 -23.30
C TYR A 8 38.71 -11.63 -22.06
N ASN A 9 37.39 -11.55 -22.13
CA ASN A 9 36.53 -12.01 -21.05
C ASN A 9 36.63 -13.55 -20.95
N PRO A 10 37.10 -14.11 -19.81
CA PRO A 10 37.34 -15.54 -19.70
C PRO A 10 36.08 -16.41 -19.73
N TRP A 11 34.91 -15.81 -19.43
CA TRP A 11 33.62 -16.52 -19.55
C TRP A 11 33.04 -16.49 -20.96
N ARG A 12 33.35 -15.47 -21.76
CA ARG A 12 32.87 -15.37 -23.15
C ARG A 12 33.83 -16.03 -24.15
N ASN A 13 35.12 -15.79 -23.94
CA ASN A 13 36.17 -16.21 -24.86
C ASN A 13 37.34 -16.79 -24.03
N PRO A 14 37.20 -17.99 -23.43
CA PRO A 14 38.21 -18.59 -22.57
C PRO A 14 39.55 -18.78 -23.26
N GLN A 15 39.55 -19.17 -24.55
CA GLN A 15 40.78 -19.34 -25.28
C GLN A 15 41.54 -18.04 -25.51
N TYR A 16 40.85 -16.97 -25.92
CA TYR A 16 41.51 -15.65 -26.04
C TYR A 16 42.02 -15.12 -24.71
N ALA A 17 41.34 -15.37 -23.62
CA ALA A 17 41.82 -14.99 -22.29
C ALA A 17 43.05 -15.79 -21.88
N LEU A 18 43.12 -17.09 -22.21
CA LEU A 18 44.28 -17.97 -21.97
C LEU A 18 45.49 -17.50 -22.75
N ASP A 19 45.29 -17.31 -24.09
CA ASP A 19 46.35 -16.86 -25.00
C ASP A 19 46.90 -15.49 -24.55
N ARG A 20 46.05 -14.56 -24.18
CA ARG A 20 46.46 -13.24 -23.67
C ARG A 20 47.23 -13.32 -22.35
N ARG A 21 46.84 -14.20 -21.43
CA ARG A 21 47.60 -14.48 -20.20
C ARG A 21 49.00 -14.99 -20.56
N ASN A 22 49.08 -15.96 -21.48
CA ASN A 22 50.38 -16.56 -21.85
C ASN A 22 51.30 -15.55 -22.53
N VAL A 23 50.75 -14.65 -23.36
CA VAL A 23 51.56 -13.50 -23.90
C VAL A 23 52.11 -12.63 -22.79
N VAL A 24 51.32 -12.32 -21.73
CA VAL A 24 51.81 -11.53 -20.60
C VAL A 24 52.87 -12.31 -19.83
N LEU A 25 52.67 -13.59 -19.55
CA LEU A 25 53.68 -14.43 -18.89
C LEU A 25 55.00 -14.49 -19.67
N LYS A 26 54.94 -14.59 -21.03
CA LYS A 26 56.12 -14.57 -21.88
C LYS A 26 56.87 -13.23 -21.76
N LEU A 27 56.17 -12.11 -21.82
CA LEU A 27 56.75 -10.80 -21.60
C LEU A 27 57.42 -10.67 -20.23
N MET A 28 56.80 -11.20 -19.19
CA MET A 28 57.39 -11.23 -17.85
C MET A 28 58.67 -12.05 -17.78
N LEU A 29 58.74 -13.18 -18.53
CA LEU A 29 59.94 -13.96 -18.66
C LEU A 29 61.01 -13.17 -19.40
N ASP A 30 60.69 -12.62 -20.59
CA ASP A 30 61.62 -11.87 -21.45
C ASP A 30 62.20 -10.65 -20.68
N HIS A 31 61.47 -10.05 -19.76
CA HIS A 31 61.93 -8.98 -18.91
C HIS A 31 62.51 -9.47 -17.57
N GLN A 32 62.80 -10.75 -17.42
CA GLN A 32 63.39 -11.38 -16.24
C GLN A 32 62.58 -11.14 -14.93
N MET A 33 61.29 -10.89 -15.06
CA MET A 33 60.38 -10.73 -13.91
C MET A 33 59.98 -12.09 -13.31
N ILE A 34 60.05 -13.17 -14.08
CA ILE A 34 59.84 -14.55 -13.67
C ILE A 34 60.92 -15.44 -14.34
N GLY A 35 61.23 -16.57 -13.68
CA GLY A 35 62.15 -17.57 -14.26
C GLY A 35 61.46 -18.56 -15.19
N ASP A 36 62.27 -19.29 -15.99
CA ASP A 36 61.80 -20.30 -16.97
C ASP A 36 60.88 -21.35 -16.35
N GLU A 37 61.23 -21.89 -15.20
CA GLU A 37 60.47 -22.92 -14.48
C GLU A 37 59.08 -22.42 -14.11
N LEU A 38 59.01 -21.19 -13.58
CA LEU A 38 57.74 -20.58 -13.20
C LEU A 38 56.89 -20.27 -14.44
N TYR A 39 57.51 -19.78 -15.52
CA TYR A 39 56.82 -19.56 -16.78
C TYR A 39 56.19 -20.86 -17.31
N GLU A 40 56.97 -21.93 -17.39
CA GLU A 40 56.45 -23.24 -17.85
C GLU A 40 55.30 -23.76 -17.01
N MET A 41 55.42 -23.64 -15.68
CA MET A 41 54.38 -24.07 -14.78
C MET A 41 53.09 -23.26 -14.98
N LEU A 42 53.18 -21.93 -15.04
CA LEU A 42 52.02 -21.04 -15.13
C LEU A 42 51.37 -21.05 -16.51
N SER A 43 52.17 -21.23 -17.62
CA SER A 43 51.62 -21.26 -18.97
C SER A 43 50.79 -22.51 -19.26
N LYS A 44 51.09 -23.60 -18.59
CA LYS A 44 50.34 -24.89 -18.69
C LYS A 44 49.11 -24.93 -17.76
N ARG A 45 49.02 -24.01 -16.79
CA ARG A 45 47.95 -24.00 -15.84
C ARG A 45 46.64 -23.51 -16.46
N PRO A 46 45.46 -24.12 -16.21
CA PRO A 46 44.18 -23.58 -16.65
C PRO A 46 43.94 -22.18 -16.07
N LEU A 47 43.04 -21.39 -16.69
CA LEU A 47 42.75 -20.01 -16.25
C LEU A 47 42.29 -19.92 -14.77
N GLY A 48 41.85 -21.01 -14.17
CA GLY A 48 41.32 -21.03 -12.81
C GLY A 48 40.06 -20.16 -12.64
N VAL A 49 39.40 -19.85 -13.76
CA VAL A 49 38.16 -19.12 -13.76
C VAL A 49 37.12 -20.08 -13.18
N GLN A 50 36.57 -19.72 -12.01
CA GLN A 50 35.38 -20.41 -11.53
C GLN A 50 34.38 -20.38 -12.69
N ALA A 51 33.71 -21.53 -12.97
CA ALA A 51 32.61 -21.59 -13.90
C ALA A 51 31.76 -20.33 -13.58
N LYS A 52 31.21 -19.73 -14.67
CA LYS A 52 30.26 -18.59 -14.49
C LYS A 52 29.15 -19.15 -13.61
N GLY A 53 29.46 -19.18 -12.33
CA GLY A 53 28.54 -19.60 -11.30
C GLY A 53 27.36 -18.71 -11.58
N GLN A 54 26.21 -19.28 -11.76
CA GLN A 54 25.04 -18.61 -11.32
C GLN A 54 25.46 -18.03 -9.98
N ILE A 55 25.84 -16.76 -9.97
CA ILE A 55 25.77 -16.00 -8.74
C ILE A 55 24.29 -16.13 -8.45
N SER A 56 23.93 -17.16 -7.69
CA SER A 56 22.62 -17.25 -7.08
C SER A 56 22.53 -15.95 -6.31
N ARG A 57 21.93 -14.97 -6.93
CA ARG A 57 21.67 -13.70 -6.27
C ARG A 57 20.52 -14.02 -5.36
N LYS A 58 20.86 -14.54 -4.18
CA LYS A 58 19.85 -14.71 -3.14
C LYS A 58 19.12 -13.38 -2.99
N TYR A 59 17.79 -13.46 -3.04
CA TYR A 59 16.89 -12.33 -2.81
C TYR A 59 17.04 -11.15 -3.79
N PRO A 60 17.03 -11.36 -5.11
CA PRO A 60 17.31 -10.32 -6.10
C PRO A 60 16.32 -9.15 -6.02
N ALA A 61 15.05 -9.40 -5.72
CA ALA A 61 14.04 -8.35 -5.56
C ALA A 61 14.35 -7.40 -4.40
N PHE A 62 14.81 -7.95 -3.26
CA PHE A 62 15.25 -7.14 -2.14
C PHE A 62 16.50 -6.33 -2.50
N ILE A 63 17.50 -6.95 -3.12
CA ILE A 63 18.74 -6.27 -3.54
C ILE A 63 18.46 -5.15 -4.56
N GLN A 64 17.54 -5.37 -5.52
CA GLN A 64 17.13 -4.31 -6.44
C GLN A 64 16.47 -3.13 -5.70
N THR A 65 15.64 -3.42 -4.69
CA THR A 65 15.02 -2.39 -3.85
C THR A 65 16.08 -1.64 -3.05
N LEU A 66 17.05 -2.34 -2.47
CA LEU A 66 18.18 -1.74 -1.76
C LEU A 66 19.02 -0.84 -2.69
N GLN A 67 19.28 -1.25 -3.92
CA GLN A 67 19.98 -0.42 -4.90
C GLN A 67 19.19 0.85 -5.27
N ALA A 68 17.84 0.76 -5.35
CA ALA A 68 16.99 1.92 -5.57
C ALA A 68 17.02 2.88 -4.37
N ASP A 69 16.98 2.35 -3.14
CA ASP A 69 17.10 3.12 -1.92
C ASP A 69 18.46 3.83 -1.80
N LEU A 70 19.55 3.14 -2.12
CA LEU A 70 20.90 3.76 -2.15
C LEU A 70 20.96 4.95 -3.08
N ARG A 71 20.42 4.83 -4.30
CA ARG A 71 20.37 5.95 -5.26
C ARG A 71 19.54 7.11 -4.73
N ARG A 72 18.40 6.83 -4.11
CA ARG A 72 17.49 7.83 -3.54
C ARG A 72 18.15 8.59 -2.37
N GLN A 73 18.81 7.87 -1.46
CA GLN A 73 19.38 8.45 -0.23
C GLN A 73 20.69 9.20 -0.48
N LEU A 74 21.54 8.66 -1.34
CA LEU A 74 22.89 9.19 -1.55
C LEU A 74 23.05 10.02 -2.83
N GLY A 75 22.08 9.93 -3.75
CA GLY A 75 22.18 10.50 -5.10
C GLY A 75 23.07 9.66 -6.03
N GLU A 76 22.83 9.76 -7.33
CA GLU A 76 23.50 8.92 -8.35
C GLU A 76 25.03 9.06 -8.36
N ASN A 77 25.56 10.25 -8.06
CA ASN A 77 26.98 10.55 -8.13
C ASN A 77 27.78 10.08 -6.90
N LYS A 78 27.12 9.73 -5.80
CA LYS A 78 27.81 9.32 -4.56
C LYS A 78 27.94 7.80 -4.40
N THR A 79 27.34 7.00 -5.26
CA THR A 79 27.46 5.53 -5.19
C THR A 79 28.89 5.03 -5.44
N SER A 80 29.72 5.78 -6.18
CA SER A 80 31.15 5.49 -6.35
C SER A 80 31.97 5.69 -5.05
N ALA A 81 31.51 6.55 -4.15
CA ALA A 81 32.14 6.77 -2.84
C ALA A 81 31.92 5.59 -1.87
N LEU A 82 31.03 4.67 -2.21
CA LEU A 82 30.75 3.47 -1.41
C LEU A 82 31.70 2.29 -1.67
N LEU A 83 32.77 2.49 -2.45
CA LEU A 83 33.75 1.42 -2.71
C LEU A 83 34.40 0.96 -1.41
N GLY A 84 34.06 -0.28 -1.02
CA GLY A 84 34.51 -0.90 0.23
C GLY A 84 33.72 -0.53 1.48
N ALA A 85 32.63 0.23 1.35
CA ALA A 85 31.68 0.43 2.44
C ALA A 85 30.92 -0.88 2.78
N ARG A 86 30.47 -0.99 4.01
CA ARG A 86 29.61 -2.05 4.51
C ARG A 86 28.19 -1.51 4.63
N ILE A 87 27.23 -2.17 3.99
CA ILE A 87 25.82 -1.83 4.02
C ILE A 87 25.10 -2.84 4.91
N PHE A 88 24.50 -2.35 5.98
CA PHE A 88 23.63 -3.15 6.86
C PHE A 88 22.20 -2.97 6.37
N SER A 89 21.62 -4.08 5.93
CA SER A 89 20.25 -4.07 5.41
C SER A 89 19.23 -4.35 6.51
N THR A 90 17.99 -3.95 6.26
CA THR A 90 16.84 -4.20 7.16
C THR A 90 16.20 -5.56 6.94
N MET A 91 16.73 -6.38 6.00
CA MET A 91 16.18 -7.68 5.64
C MET A 91 16.10 -8.61 6.87
N ASP A 92 14.92 -9.18 7.09
CA ASP A 92 14.76 -10.34 7.96
C ASP A 92 14.76 -11.59 7.07
N LEU A 93 15.84 -12.38 7.16
CA LEU A 93 16.01 -13.57 6.30
C LEU A 93 14.86 -14.55 6.42
N LYS A 94 14.34 -14.76 7.63
CA LYS A 94 13.23 -15.69 7.86
C LYS A 94 11.94 -15.18 7.24
N GLN A 95 11.62 -13.89 7.43
CA GLN A 95 10.45 -13.28 6.81
C GLN A 95 10.57 -13.27 5.29
N GLN A 96 11.76 -12.98 4.74
CA GLN A 96 12.01 -13.00 3.29
C GLN A 96 11.75 -14.38 2.70
N GLU A 97 12.34 -15.43 3.26
CA GLU A 97 12.15 -16.81 2.78
C GLU A 97 10.69 -17.26 2.90
N GLN A 98 10.01 -16.92 3.99
CA GLN A 98 8.61 -17.28 4.17
C GLN A 98 7.67 -16.48 3.25
N ALA A 99 7.99 -15.21 2.95
CA ALA A 99 7.25 -14.42 1.97
C ALA A 99 7.39 -14.98 0.55
N GLU A 100 8.61 -15.38 0.15
CA GLU A 100 8.86 -16.06 -1.13
C GLU A 100 8.08 -17.37 -1.23
N ASN A 101 8.15 -18.21 -0.21
CA ASN A 101 7.42 -19.47 -0.15
C ASN A 101 5.89 -19.26 -0.24
N ALA A 102 5.35 -18.28 0.49
CA ALA A 102 3.92 -17.98 0.46
C ALA A 102 3.45 -17.51 -0.91
N VAL A 103 4.19 -16.60 -1.55
CA VAL A 103 3.87 -16.12 -2.90
C VAL A 103 3.92 -17.28 -3.91
N VAL A 104 5.03 -18.01 -3.96
CA VAL A 104 5.24 -19.08 -4.95
C VAL A 104 4.21 -20.20 -4.78
N ASN A 105 4.04 -20.72 -3.56
CA ASN A 105 3.15 -21.85 -3.30
C ASN A 105 1.68 -21.48 -3.58
N THR A 106 1.23 -20.36 -3.05
CA THR A 106 -0.17 -19.95 -3.21
C THR A 106 -0.49 -19.59 -4.65
N VAL A 107 0.38 -18.86 -5.35
CA VAL A 107 0.12 -18.51 -6.77
C VAL A 107 0.11 -19.75 -7.64
N ASN A 108 1.02 -20.71 -7.45
CA ASN A 108 1.01 -21.98 -8.19
C ASN A 108 -0.30 -22.76 -7.96
N GLN A 109 -0.81 -22.79 -6.72
CA GLN A 109 -2.10 -23.41 -6.43
C GLN A 109 -3.26 -22.69 -7.14
N LEU A 110 -3.25 -21.36 -7.11
CA LEU A 110 -4.27 -20.54 -7.78
C LEU A 110 -4.20 -20.66 -9.30
N GLN A 111 -3.02 -20.80 -9.90
CA GLN A 111 -2.84 -21.07 -11.34
C GLN A 111 -3.56 -22.37 -11.75
N ILE A 112 -3.40 -23.43 -10.95
CA ILE A 112 -4.09 -24.72 -11.17
C ILE A 112 -5.61 -24.57 -11.00
N GLN A 113 -6.06 -23.99 -9.90
CA GLN A 113 -7.48 -23.84 -9.56
C GLN A 113 -8.25 -23.01 -10.61
N THR A 114 -7.65 -21.92 -11.08
CA THR A 114 -8.28 -21.00 -12.05
C THR A 114 -8.00 -21.38 -13.50
N LYS A 115 -7.15 -22.38 -13.74
CA LYS A 115 -6.61 -22.74 -15.07
C LYS A 115 -5.96 -21.54 -15.75
N ASN A 116 -5.24 -20.71 -14.98
CA ASN A 116 -4.60 -19.50 -15.45
C ASN A 116 -3.10 -19.53 -15.14
N PRO A 117 -2.25 -20.08 -16.04
CA PRO A 117 -0.82 -20.24 -15.78
C PRO A 117 -0.02 -18.93 -15.81
N HIS A 118 -0.66 -17.81 -16.16
CA HIS A 118 0.00 -16.51 -16.29
C HIS A 118 -0.17 -15.64 -15.03
N LEU A 119 -0.71 -16.19 -13.94
CA LEU A 119 -0.78 -15.44 -12.68
C LEU A 119 0.61 -15.20 -12.11
N GLU A 120 0.82 -13.99 -11.63
CA GLU A 120 2.02 -13.53 -10.95
C GLU A 120 1.66 -12.89 -9.62
N GLY A 121 2.62 -12.86 -8.68
CA GLY A 121 2.42 -12.27 -7.36
C GLY A 121 3.61 -11.43 -6.93
N ALA A 122 3.35 -10.44 -6.10
CA ALA A 122 4.38 -9.64 -5.44
C ALA A 122 3.98 -9.35 -4.00
N MET A 123 4.97 -9.24 -3.12
CA MET A 123 4.74 -8.97 -1.70
C MET A 123 5.83 -8.07 -1.13
N ILE A 124 5.44 -7.14 -0.26
CA ILE A 124 6.34 -6.35 0.57
C ILE A 124 5.88 -6.50 2.02
N VAL A 125 6.83 -6.74 2.90
CA VAL A 125 6.63 -6.73 4.36
C VAL A 125 7.50 -5.64 4.95
N ALA A 126 6.91 -4.72 5.70
CA ALA A 126 7.63 -3.63 6.36
C ALA A 126 7.20 -3.47 7.82
N ASP A 127 8.17 -3.28 8.70
CA ASP A 127 7.95 -2.87 10.07
C ASP A 127 7.45 -1.43 10.06
N TYR A 128 6.19 -1.20 10.45
CA TYR A 128 5.58 0.12 10.34
C TYR A 128 6.02 1.08 11.45
N HIS A 129 6.63 0.60 12.53
CA HIS A 129 7.18 1.44 13.59
C HIS A 129 8.55 2.01 13.25
N LEU A 130 9.33 1.27 12.44
CA LEU A 130 10.69 1.63 12.08
C LEU A 130 10.82 2.07 10.61
N GLY A 131 9.81 1.85 9.76
CA GLY A 131 9.89 2.07 8.31
C GLY A 131 10.82 1.08 7.61
N GLU A 132 11.22 0.00 8.28
CA GLU A 132 12.19 -0.97 7.75
C GLU A 132 11.52 -2.04 6.91
N ILE A 133 11.93 -2.18 5.65
CA ILE A 133 11.46 -3.25 4.77
C ILE A 133 12.13 -4.56 5.16
N ARG A 134 11.34 -5.53 5.62
CA ARG A 134 11.81 -6.84 6.09
C ARG A 134 11.90 -7.87 4.97
N ALA A 135 10.98 -7.80 3.99
CA ALA A 135 10.96 -8.72 2.85
C ALA A 135 10.41 -8.06 1.59
N VAL A 136 10.93 -8.47 0.43
CA VAL A 136 10.46 -8.08 -0.90
C VAL A 136 10.43 -9.27 -1.83
N VAL A 137 9.26 -9.60 -2.36
CA VAL A 137 9.06 -10.63 -3.38
C VAL A 137 8.58 -9.96 -4.66
N GLY A 138 9.38 -10.05 -5.74
CA GLY A 138 9.11 -9.36 -7.00
C GLY A 138 8.39 -10.21 -8.05
N GLY A 139 8.17 -11.51 -7.80
CA GLY A 139 7.54 -12.45 -8.71
C GLY A 139 7.79 -13.89 -8.31
N LEU A 140 7.28 -14.83 -9.11
CA LEU A 140 7.41 -16.29 -8.84
C LEU A 140 8.83 -16.80 -8.96
N GLN A 141 9.63 -16.21 -9.87
CA GLN A 141 11.03 -16.58 -10.06
C GLN A 141 11.92 -15.81 -9.07
N THR A 142 11.93 -16.25 -7.81
CA THR A 142 12.54 -15.53 -6.69
C THR A 142 14.05 -15.39 -6.79
N GLU A 143 14.74 -16.27 -7.52
CA GLU A 143 16.20 -16.20 -7.78
C GLU A 143 16.58 -15.41 -9.04
N TYR A 144 15.61 -14.98 -9.83
CA TYR A 144 15.84 -14.25 -11.07
C TYR A 144 15.82 -12.74 -10.86
N ALA A 145 16.93 -12.08 -11.22
CA ALA A 145 17.06 -10.63 -11.16
C ALA A 145 16.40 -9.93 -12.36
N GLY A 146 15.11 -10.20 -12.56
CA GLY A 146 14.30 -9.63 -13.65
C GLY A 146 13.44 -8.45 -13.21
N PHE A 147 12.22 -8.40 -13.74
CA PHE A 147 11.26 -7.36 -13.43
C PHE A 147 10.71 -7.52 -11.98
N ASN A 148 11.06 -6.58 -11.13
CA ASN A 148 10.59 -6.54 -9.74
C ASN A 148 9.21 -5.89 -9.66
N ARG A 149 8.15 -6.70 -9.61
CA ARG A 149 6.76 -6.20 -9.59
C ARG A 149 6.44 -5.42 -8.33
N ALA A 150 7.09 -5.74 -7.22
CA ALA A 150 6.89 -5.03 -5.96
C ALA A 150 7.29 -3.56 -6.05
N LEU A 151 8.34 -3.24 -6.80
CA LEU A 151 8.89 -1.90 -6.94
C LEU A 151 8.45 -1.22 -8.24
N MET A 152 8.42 -1.97 -9.36
CA MET A 152 8.34 -1.38 -10.71
C MET A 152 6.96 -1.50 -11.34
N SER A 153 6.12 -2.45 -10.92
CA SER A 153 4.80 -2.65 -11.51
C SER A 153 3.85 -1.53 -11.09
N LYS A 154 3.29 -0.82 -12.07
CA LYS A 154 2.23 0.18 -11.86
C LYS A 154 0.89 -0.46 -12.20
N ARG A 155 0.08 -0.75 -11.19
CA ARG A 155 -1.20 -1.44 -11.31
C ARG A 155 -2.33 -0.65 -10.69
N GLN A 156 -3.51 -0.76 -11.25
CA GLN A 156 -4.68 -0.06 -10.75
C GLN A 156 -4.93 -0.46 -9.28
N ILE A 157 -5.01 0.55 -8.38
CA ILE A 157 -5.07 0.31 -6.93
C ILE A 157 -6.45 -0.20 -6.46
N GLY A 158 -7.52 0.18 -7.16
CA GLY A 158 -8.88 -0.20 -6.79
C GLY A 158 -9.24 0.18 -5.35
N SER A 159 -9.92 -0.72 -4.65
CA SER A 159 -10.43 -0.46 -3.31
C SER A 159 -9.39 -0.28 -2.20
N LEU A 160 -8.09 -0.45 -2.48
CA LEU A 160 -7.05 -0.10 -1.49
C LEU A 160 -6.94 1.41 -1.25
N VAL A 161 -7.48 2.25 -2.13
CA VAL A 161 -7.54 3.70 -1.92
C VAL A 161 -8.46 4.10 -0.77
N LYS A 162 -9.49 3.29 -0.46
CA LYS A 162 -10.59 3.68 0.43
C LYS A 162 -10.16 4.08 1.85
N PRO A 163 -9.28 3.36 2.56
CA PRO A 163 -8.89 3.77 3.91
C PRO A 163 -8.40 5.21 4.00
N SER A 164 -7.66 5.72 3.01
CA SER A 164 -7.21 7.12 2.99
C SER A 164 -8.35 8.13 2.86
N ILE A 165 -9.40 7.79 2.12
CA ILE A 165 -10.60 8.62 1.95
C ILE A 165 -11.37 8.70 3.27
N TYR A 166 -11.56 7.55 3.93
CA TYR A 166 -12.23 7.47 5.23
C TYR A 166 -11.43 8.15 6.32
N LEU A 167 -10.09 8.03 6.31
CA LEU A 167 -9.21 8.75 7.21
C LEU A 167 -9.38 10.26 7.03
N THR A 168 -9.36 10.75 5.77
CA THR A 168 -9.56 12.17 5.48
C THR A 168 -10.91 12.68 5.99
N ALA A 169 -11.97 11.88 5.88
CA ALA A 169 -13.28 12.21 6.45
C ALA A 169 -13.23 12.28 7.98
N LEU A 170 -12.63 11.28 8.63
CA LEU A 170 -12.50 11.19 10.10
C LEU A 170 -11.59 12.26 10.71
N MET A 171 -10.80 13.00 9.90
CA MET A 171 -10.11 14.21 10.33
C MET A 171 -11.07 15.37 10.67
N ASN A 172 -12.35 15.24 10.34
CA ASN A 172 -13.40 16.17 10.69
C ASN A 172 -14.47 15.48 11.58
N PRO A 173 -14.24 15.34 12.90
CA PRO A 173 -15.10 14.59 13.82
C PRO A 173 -16.49 15.23 14.02
N GLU A 174 -16.67 16.51 13.67
CA GLU A 174 -17.98 17.17 13.72
C GLU A 174 -18.91 16.68 12.60
N GLN A 175 -18.34 16.31 11.47
CA GLN A 175 -19.10 15.90 10.28
C GLN A 175 -19.14 14.38 10.09
N PHE A 176 -18.05 13.68 10.44
CA PHE A 176 -17.88 12.26 10.21
C PHE A 176 -17.41 11.53 11.46
N ARG A 177 -18.13 10.47 11.82
CA ARG A 177 -17.80 9.49 12.86
C ARG A 177 -17.99 8.08 12.30
N LEU A 178 -17.51 7.07 12.98
CA LEU A 178 -17.63 5.68 12.53
C LEU A 178 -19.09 5.21 12.36
N ASN A 179 -20.01 5.76 13.13
CA ASN A 179 -21.45 5.48 13.03
C ASN A 179 -22.22 6.44 12.12
N THR A 180 -21.59 7.45 11.51
CA THR A 180 -22.27 8.38 10.60
C THR A 180 -22.97 7.61 9.49
N PRO A 181 -24.29 7.81 9.29
CA PRO A 181 -25.03 7.19 8.20
C PRO A 181 -24.64 7.79 6.86
N ILE A 182 -24.25 6.94 5.92
CA ILE A 182 -23.83 7.33 4.57
C ILE A 182 -24.80 6.72 3.56
N GLN A 183 -25.26 7.49 2.60
CA GLN A 183 -26.13 7.02 1.53
C GLN A 183 -25.49 5.89 0.71
N ASN A 184 -26.26 4.82 0.49
CA ASN A 184 -25.91 3.66 -0.33
C ASN A 184 -27.03 3.34 -1.33
N GLN A 185 -27.38 4.33 -2.16
CA GLN A 185 -28.34 4.23 -3.26
C GLN A 185 -27.64 4.61 -4.56
N PRO A 186 -28.16 4.17 -5.73
CA PRO A 186 -27.62 4.56 -7.02
C PRO A 186 -27.45 6.08 -7.14
N ILE A 187 -26.30 6.52 -7.63
CA ILE A 187 -25.97 7.93 -7.83
C ILE A 187 -25.46 8.15 -9.25
N THR A 188 -25.66 9.34 -9.77
CA THR A 188 -25.07 9.83 -11.02
C THR A 188 -24.26 11.08 -10.73
N ILE A 189 -23.01 11.09 -11.16
CA ILE A 189 -22.10 12.22 -11.00
C ILE A 189 -21.85 12.83 -12.37
N TYR A 190 -22.12 14.11 -12.45
CA TYR A 190 -21.88 14.90 -13.67
C TYR A 190 -20.56 15.63 -13.55
N VAL A 191 -19.69 15.47 -14.54
CA VAL A 191 -18.41 16.17 -14.66
C VAL A 191 -18.42 16.96 -15.96
N LYS A 192 -18.15 18.25 -15.89
CA LYS A 192 -18.13 19.13 -17.09
C LYS A 192 -17.20 18.54 -18.17
N GLY A 193 -17.69 18.36 -19.37
CA GLY A 193 -16.93 17.80 -20.48
C GLY A 193 -16.77 16.28 -20.50
N SER A 194 -17.45 15.55 -19.61
CA SER A 194 -17.41 14.09 -19.55
C SER A 194 -18.81 13.48 -19.59
N GLN A 195 -18.91 12.20 -19.95
CA GLN A 195 -20.15 11.45 -19.80
C GLN A 195 -20.53 11.31 -18.32
N PRO A 196 -21.83 11.30 -17.99
CA PRO A 196 -22.30 11.04 -16.63
C PRO A 196 -21.75 9.73 -16.08
N TRP A 197 -21.18 9.77 -14.88
CA TRP A 197 -20.58 8.60 -14.23
C TRP A 197 -21.53 8.02 -13.18
N GLN A 198 -21.80 6.71 -13.30
CA GLN A 198 -22.67 5.97 -12.40
C GLN A 198 -21.88 4.85 -11.71
N PRO A 199 -21.24 5.12 -10.55
CA PRO A 199 -20.57 4.08 -9.79
C PRO A 199 -21.57 3.06 -9.27
N ARG A 200 -21.13 1.79 -9.17
CA ARG A 200 -21.95 0.68 -8.66
C ARG A 200 -21.21 -0.05 -7.55
N ASN A 201 -21.94 -0.57 -6.57
CA ASN A 201 -21.39 -1.55 -5.64
C ASN A 201 -21.04 -2.85 -6.38
N TYR A 202 -20.01 -3.55 -5.90
CA TYR A 202 -19.57 -4.81 -6.54
C TYR A 202 -20.69 -5.86 -6.59
N ASP A 203 -21.45 -6.00 -5.51
CA ASP A 203 -22.58 -6.92 -5.36
C ASP A 203 -23.89 -6.39 -5.98
N ARG A 204 -23.86 -5.16 -6.54
CA ARG A 204 -25.04 -4.44 -7.07
C ARG A 204 -26.19 -4.30 -6.07
N LYS A 205 -25.92 -4.42 -4.76
CA LYS A 205 -26.92 -4.25 -3.71
C LYS A 205 -26.87 -2.86 -3.10
N TYR A 206 -28.04 -2.36 -2.73
CA TYR A 206 -28.23 -1.02 -2.18
C TYR A 206 -29.09 -1.15 -0.93
N SER A 207 -28.68 -0.51 0.17
CA SER A 207 -29.33 -0.64 1.49
C SER A 207 -29.94 0.67 2.01
N GLY A 208 -30.13 1.68 1.13
CA GLY A 208 -30.56 3.02 1.54
C GLY A 208 -29.49 3.78 2.28
N SER A 209 -29.10 3.34 3.44
CA SER A 209 -28.05 3.92 4.28
C SER A 209 -27.19 2.83 4.93
N VAL A 210 -25.95 3.18 5.29
CA VAL A 210 -24.99 2.30 5.97
C VAL A 210 -24.07 3.13 6.88
N MET A 211 -23.68 2.62 8.04
CA MET A 211 -22.67 3.27 8.87
C MET A 211 -21.33 3.41 8.14
N LEU A 212 -20.63 4.51 8.34
CA LEU A 212 -19.33 4.79 7.73
C LEU A 212 -18.36 3.60 7.91
N MET A 213 -18.22 3.06 9.14
CA MET A 213 -17.32 1.94 9.39
C MET A 213 -17.74 0.66 8.65
N ASP A 214 -19.04 0.39 8.53
CA ASP A 214 -19.56 -0.79 7.83
C ASP A 214 -19.38 -0.66 6.31
N ALA A 215 -19.48 0.55 5.78
CA ALA A 215 -19.18 0.85 4.38
C ALA A 215 -17.71 0.55 4.03
N LEU A 216 -16.76 0.90 4.91
CA LEU A 216 -15.35 0.54 4.74
C LEU A 216 -15.12 -0.96 4.90
N ALA A 217 -15.67 -1.58 5.95
CA ALA A 217 -15.53 -3.01 6.21
C ALA A 217 -16.04 -3.89 5.06
N ARG A 218 -17.17 -3.51 4.47
CA ARG A 218 -17.77 -4.18 3.31
C ARG A 218 -17.23 -3.67 1.97
N SER A 219 -16.33 -2.68 2.00
CA SER A 219 -15.73 -2.10 0.79
C SER A 219 -16.73 -1.55 -0.24
N LEU A 220 -17.83 -0.94 0.22
CA LEU A 220 -18.85 -0.39 -0.65
C LEU A 220 -18.35 0.79 -1.47
N ASN A 221 -18.74 0.85 -2.76
CA ASN A 221 -18.27 1.88 -3.69
C ASN A 221 -19.06 3.19 -3.52
N ILE A 222 -20.40 3.11 -3.52
CA ILE A 222 -21.25 4.31 -3.49
C ILE A 222 -21.04 5.13 -2.21
N PRO A 223 -21.03 4.55 -0.99
CA PRO A 223 -20.71 5.30 0.21
C PRO A 223 -19.33 5.96 0.16
N THR A 224 -18.34 5.26 -0.40
CA THR A 224 -16.97 5.83 -0.55
C THR A 224 -16.98 7.07 -1.44
N VAL A 225 -17.67 7.02 -2.57
CA VAL A 225 -17.81 8.17 -3.48
C VAL A 225 -18.53 9.32 -2.79
N ASN A 226 -19.64 9.05 -2.10
CA ASN A 226 -20.38 10.07 -1.36
C ASN A 226 -19.52 10.77 -0.30
N ILE A 227 -18.73 9.98 0.47
CA ILE A 227 -17.80 10.53 1.45
C ILE A 227 -16.74 11.39 0.75
N GLY A 228 -16.06 10.85 -0.28
CA GLY A 228 -14.97 11.54 -0.94
C GLY A 228 -15.40 12.82 -1.67
N MET A 229 -16.58 12.83 -2.27
CA MET A 229 -17.15 14.03 -2.88
C MET A 229 -17.53 15.08 -1.82
N LYS A 230 -18.08 14.66 -0.68
CA LYS A 230 -18.43 15.56 0.42
C LYS A 230 -17.20 16.15 1.11
N VAL A 231 -16.12 15.37 1.25
CA VAL A 231 -14.82 15.83 1.78
C VAL A 231 -14.09 16.73 0.79
N GLY A 232 -14.26 16.47 -0.51
CA GLY A 232 -13.60 17.14 -1.62
C GLY A 232 -12.35 16.41 -2.12
N LEU A 233 -12.26 16.24 -3.45
CA LEU A 233 -11.19 15.50 -4.12
C LEU A 233 -9.79 16.04 -3.79
N SER A 234 -9.62 17.37 -3.76
CA SER A 234 -8.32 18.00 -3.43
C SER A 234 -7.85 17.57 -2.04
N LYS A 235 -8.72 17.68 -1.03
CA LYS A 235 -8.36 17.34 0.36
C LYS A 235 -8.00 15.86 0.51
N VAL A 236 -8.70 14.96 -0.20
CA VAL A 236 -8.35 13.54 -0.25
C VAL A 236 -6.97 13.34 -0.87
N ILE A 237 -6.70 13.98 -2.01
CA ILE A 237 -5.39 13.87 -2.70
C ILE A 237 -4.27 14.45 -1.84
N ASP A 238 -4.49 15.60 -1.21
CA ASP A 238 -3.48 16.22 -0.34
C ASP A 238 -3.16 15.34 0.88
N THR A 239 -4.18 14.72 1.49
CA THR A 239 -3.98 13.73 2.56
C THR A 239 -3.17 12.52 2.07
N GLN A 240 -3.50 11.97 0.89
CA GLN A 240 -2.76 10.83 0.32
C GLN A 240 -1.29 11.18 0.05
N LYS A 241 -1.02 12.39 -0.47
CA LYS A 241 0.35 12.87 -0.68
C LYS A 241 1.11 13.01 0.63
N ALA A 242 0.50 13.62 1.64
CA ALA A 242 1.10 13.75 2.97
C ALA A 242 1.45 12.38 3.58
N MET A 243 0.62 11.36 3.34
CA MET A 243 0.82 10.00 3.82
C MET A 243 1.82 9.17 3.00
N GLY A 244 2.56 9.76 2.08
CA GLY A 244 3.66 9.11 1.36
C GLY A 244 3.45 8.88 -0.14
N TRP A 245 2.36 9.44 -0.74
CA TRP A 245 2.13 9.40 -2.19
C TRP A 245 2.49 10.71 -2.89
N ASP A 246 3.48 11.42 -2.36
CA ASP A 246 4.03 12.67 -2.89
C ASP A 246 4.41 12.57 -4.38
N ASN A 247 4.98 11.42 -4.79
CA ASN A 247 5.43 11.15 -6.16
C ASN A 247 4.43 10.33 -6.99
N VAL A 248 3.18 10.14 -6.51
CA VAL A 248 2.14 9.42 -7.25
C VAL A 248 1.30 10.42 -8.06
N ALA A 249 1.16 10.19 -9.36
CA ALA A 249 0.27 10.96 -10.21
C ALA A 249 -1.18 10.55 -9.96
N ILE A 250 -1.92 11.35 -9.18
CA ILE A 250 -3.30 11.09 -8.81
C ILE A 250 -4.20 12.03 -9.60
N PRO A 251 -5.04 11.53 -10.53
CA PRO A 251 -5.96 12.36 -11.30
C PRO A 251 -7.03 13.00 -10.40
N LYS A 252 -7.32 14.28 -10.60
CA LYS A 252 -8.38 14.98 -9.84
C LYS A 252 -9.74 14.79 -10.51
N VAL A 253 -10.23 13.54 -10.50
CA VAL A 253 -11.54 13.15 -11.05
C VAL A 253 -12.30 12.26 -10.06
N PRO A 254 -13.65 12.19 -10.07
CA PRO A 254 -14.41 11.38 -9.13
C PRO A 254 -14.03 9.90 -9.13
N ALA A 255 -13.66 9.32 -10.27
CA ALA A 255 -13.25 7.92 -10.38
C ALA A 255 -12.00 7.58 -9.55
N THR A 256 -11.16 8.57 -9.21
CA THR A 256 -10.02 8.44 -8.29
C THR A 256 -10.43 7.91 -6.92
N LEU A 257 -11.66 8.22 -6.45
CA LEU A 257 -12.20 7.72 -5.19
C LEU A 257 -12.41 6.19 -5.18
N LEU A 258 -12.40 5.56 -6.34
CA LEU A 258 -12.45 4.10 -6.49
C LEU A 258 -11.13 3.50 -6.98
N GLY A 259 -10.06 4.30 -6.98
CA GLY A 259 -8.72 3.85 -7.32
C GLY A 259 -8.49 3.56 -8.80
N SER A 260 -9.01 4.42 -9.69
CA SER A 260 -8.87 4.30 -11.15
C SER A 260 -7.48 4.71 -11.68
N TYR A 261 -6.48 4.79 -10.85
CA TYR A 261 -5.09 5.13 -11.20
C TYR A 261 -4.12 4.02 -10.76
N SER A 262 -2.94 4.01 -11.38
CA SER A 262 -1.96 2.95 -11.20
C SER A 262 -0.86 3.33 -10.22
N ILE A 263 -0.47 2.38 -9.37
CA ILE A 263 0.50 2.55 -8.29
C ILE A 263 1.30 1.25 -8.09
N SER A 264 2.50 1.34 -7.52
CA SER A 264 3.29 0.16 -7.18
C SER A 264 2.93 -0.40 -5.80
N PRO A 265 3.16 -1.71 -5.54
CA PRO A 265 3.07 -2.27 -4.20
C PRO A 265 3.92 -1.52 -3.16
N TYR A 266 5.11 -1.06 -3.56
CA TYR A 266 5.98 -0.24 -2.73
C TYR A 266 5.28 1.07 -2.29
N ASP A 267 4.70 1.81 -3.23
CA ASP A 267 4.00 3.06 -2.90
C ASP A 267 2.75 2.79 -2.05
N VAL A 268 2.01 1.71 -2.31
CA VAL A 268 0.88 1.29 -1.45
C VAL A 268 1.37 1.08 -0.01
N THR A 269 2.50 0.39 0.17
CA THR A 269 3.06 0.12 1.51
C THR A 269 3.39 1.41 2.26
N LYS A 270 3.89 2.47 1.59
CA LYS A 270 4.17 3.78 2.21
C LYS A 270 2.94 4.38 2.88
N LEU A 271 1.82 4.48 2.18
CA LEU A 271 0.59 5.02 2.74
C LEU A 271 0.06 4.17 3.91
N TYR A 272 0.08 2.85 3.75
CA TYR A 272 -0.42 1.96 4.79
C TYR A 272 0.51 1.86 6.00
N GLN A 273 1.83 2.10 5.84
CA GLN A 273 2.75 2.31 6.95
C GLN A 273 2.29 3.49 7.82
N THR A 274 1.96 4.63 7.19
CA THR A 274 1.46 5.82 7.90
C THR A 274 0.14 5.54 8.64
N ILE A 275 -0.79 4.79 8.02
CA ILE A 275 -2.03 4.38 8.71
C ILE A 275 -1.71 3.47 9.89
N ALA A 276 -0.89 2.43 9.69
CA ALA A 276 -0.53 1.44 10.71
C ALA A 276 0.18 2.09 11.91
N ASN A 277 1.02 3.08 11.64
CA ASN A 277 1.74 3.88 12.63
C ASN A 277 0.90 5.06 13.17
N GLN A 278 -0.43 4.95 13.11
CA GLN A 278 -1.38 5.93 13.65
C GLN A 278 -1.12 7.36 13.17
N GLY A 279 -0.78 7.52 11.89
CA GLY A 279 -0.56 8.83 11.27
C GLY A 279 0.88 9.31 11.28
N GLY A 280 1.77 8.59 11.94
CA GLY A 280 3.21 8.83 11.94
C GLY A 280 3.87 8.25 10.68
N LYS A 281 4.24 9.11 9.73
CA LYS A 281 4.96 8.72 8.52
C LYS A 281 6.43 8.48 8.82
N ILE A 282 6.97 7.36 8.35
CA ILE A 282 8.40 7.07 8.30
C ILE A 282 8.71 6.64 6.85
N GLU A 283 9.78 7.17 6.27
CA GLU A 283 10.20 6.74 4.95
C GLU A 283 10.63 5.27 4.97
N LEU A 284 10.12 4.49 4.01
CA LEU A 284 10.51 3.08 3.92
C LEU A 284 11.96 2.94 3.47
N SER A 285 12.70 2.06 4.11
CA SER A 285 14.11 1.79 3.81
C SER A 285 14.43 0.30 3.87
N THR A 286 15.27 -0.14 2.94
CA THR A 286 15.94 -1.44 2.97
C THR A 286 17.35 -1.34 3.59
N ILE A 287 17.77 -0.13 3.99
CA ILE A 287 19.08 0.17 4.55
C ILE A 287 18.90 0.59 6.00
N GLN A 288 19.51 -0.15 6.91
CA GLN A 288 19.58 0.23 8.31
C GLN A 288 20.69 1.26 8.53
N SER A 289 21.91 0.95 8.07
CA SER A 289 23.05 1.85 8.16
C SER A 289 24.10 1.54 7.09
N ILE A 290 25.01 2.49 6.86
CA ILE A 290 26.17 2.34 5.98
C ILE A 290 27.41 2.77 6.77
N ALA A 291 28.43 1.91 6.81
CA ALA A 291 29.73 2.23 7.38
C ALA A 291 30.80 2.30 6.28
N ASP A 292 31.74 3.23 6.41
CA ASP A 292 32.91 3.34 5.53
C ASP A 292 33.90 2.19 5.77
N ARG A 293 35.05 2.22 5.08
CA ARG A 293 36.13 1.23 5.24
C ARG A 293 36.72 1.23 6.65
N GLN A 294 36.73 2.37 7.31
CA GLN A 294 37.27 2.57 8.67
C GLN A 294 36.27 2.14 9.74
N GLY A 295 35.00 1.94 9.37
CA GLY A 295 33.93 1.54 10.28
C GLY A 295 33.09 2.72 10.81
N ASN A 296 33.34 3.95 10.34
CA ASN A 296 32.53 5.10 10.72
C ASN A 296 31.15 5.01 10.04
N ILE A 297 30.09 5.28 10.78
CA ILE A 297 28.71 5.33 10.23
C ILE A 297 28.57 6.63 9.41
N ILE A 298 28.31 6.46 8.11
CA ILE A 298 28.11 7.58 7.16
C ILE A 298 26.65 7.77 6.77
N TYR A 299 25.80 6.83 7.11
CA TYR A 299 24.34 6.89 6.97
C TYR A 299 23.67 6.00 8.01
N GLU A 300 22.60 6.49 8.60
CA GLU A 300 21.70 5.73 9.46
C GLU A 300 20.25 6.07 9.11
N HIS A 301 19.39 5.05 9.07
CA HIS A 301 17.97 5.23 8.74
C HIS A 301 17.25 6.00 9.86
N ASN A 302 16.55 7.06 9.49
CA ASN A 302 15.75 7.82 10.45
C ASN A 302 14.42 7.08 10.71
N THR A 303 14.23 6.65 11.93
CA THR A 303 13.03 5.95 12.40
C THR A 303 12.08 6.85 13.19
N VAL A 304 12.36 8.15 13.29
CA VAL A 304 11.48 9.10 13.98
C VAL A 304 10.27 9.40 13.09
N PRO A 305 9.05 9.16 13.58
CA PRO A 305 7.85 9.41 12.78
C PRO A 305 7.53 10.91 12.67
N ASP A 306 7.14 11.31 11.47
CA ASP A 306 6.56 12.63 11.20
C ASP A 306 5.03 12.51 11.23
N GLN A 307 4.37 13.19 12.17
CA GLN A 307 2.92 13.12 12.36
C GLN A 307 2.20 13.93 11.27
N VAL A 308 1.84 13.29 10.17
CA VAL A 308 1.28 13.96 8.98
C VAL A 308 -0.24 13.98 8.93
N VAL A 309 -0.92 13.15 9.72
CA VAL A 309 -2.38 13.15 9.90
C VAL A 309 -2.73 12.94 11.39
N PRO A 310 -3.88 13.42 11.87
CA PRO A 310 -4.27 13.25 13.27
C PRO A 310 -4.30 11.79 13.70
N ARG A 311 -3.71 11.52 14.86
CA ARG A 311 -3.62 10.19 15.45
C ARG A 311 -4.99 9.55 15.66
N GLU A 312 -5.96 10.35 16.06
CA GLU A 312 -7.35 9.93 16.29
C GLU A 312 -8.04 9.44 15.02
N ALA A 313 -7.85 10.15 13.91
CA ALA A 313 -8.42 9.75 12.61
C ALA A 313 -7.79 8.43 12.12
N ALA A 314 -6.47 8.29 12.25
CA ALA A 314 -5.76 7.05 11.90
C ALA A 314 -6.19 5.88 12.81
N TYR A 315 -6.32 6.12 14.13
CA TYR A 315 -6.83 5.13 15.09
C TYR A 315 -8.22 4.60 14.71
N GLN A 316 -9.16 5.51 14.43
CA GLN A 316 -10.52 5.14 14.01
C GLN A 316 -10.53 4.41 12.66
N THR A 317 -9.64 4.78 11.74
CA THR A 317 -9.48 4.10 10.45
C THR A 317 -8.96 2.68 10.64
N LEU A 318 -7.94 2.48 11.49
CA LEU A 318 -7.43 1.14 11.85
C LEU A 318 -8.51 0.29 12.51
N TYR A 319 -9.30 0.85 13.41
CA TYR A 319 -10.44 0.16 14.00
C TYR A 319 -11.46 -0.29 12.92
N ALA A 320 -11.78 0.59 11.97
CA ALA A 320 -12.68 0.22 10.86
C ALA A 320 -12.04 -0.85 9.94
N MET A 321 -10.71 -0.86 9.78
CA MET A 321 -9.99 -1.90 9.06
C MET A 321 -9.93 -3.24 9.83
N GLN A 322 -9.95 -3.24 11.18
CA GLN A 322 -10.18 -4.45 11.96
C GLN A 322 -11.57 -5.03 11.67
N GLN A 323 -12.60 -4.17 11.52
CA GLN A 323 -13.94 -4.63 11.14
C GLN A 323 -13.99 -5.30 9.76
N THR A 324 -13.04 -4.97 8.86
CA THR A 324 -12.88 -5.68 7.57
C THR A 324 -12.49 -7.14 7.78
N VAL A 325 -11.66 -7.43 8.79
CA VAL A 325 -11.26 -8.79 9.18
C VAL A 325 -12.34 -9.46 10.01
N GLU A 326 -12.92 -8.78 10.99
CA GLU A 326 -13.91 -9.39 11.89
C GLU A 326 -15.20 -9.81 11.16
N ARG A 327 -15.70 -8.97 10.26
CA ARG A 327 -17.03 -9.19 9.62
C ARG A 327 -17.14 -8.71 8.17
N GLY A 328 -16.05 -8.21 7.59
CA GLY A 328 -16.01 -7.63 6.25
C GLY A 328 -15.44 -8.58 5.19
N THR A 329 -14.79 -7.97 4.19
CA THR A 329 -14.27 -8.66 3.01
C THR A 329 -13.08 -9.58 3.28
N ALA A 330 -12.42 -9.46 4.44
CA ALA A 330 -11.31 -10.31 4.87
C ALA A 330 -11.68 -11.25 6.04
N ARG A 331 -12.96 -11.53 6.24
CA ARG A 331 -13.46 -12.33 7.37
C ARG A 331 -12.90 -13.75 7.45
N SER A 332 -12.33 -14.28 6.37
CA SER A 332 -11.68 -15.60 6.40
C SER A 332 -10.46 -15.65 7.32
N LEU A 333 -9.86 -14.50 7.67
CA LEU A 333 -8.78 -14.42 8.66
C LEU A 333 -9.31 -14.55 10.10
N GLN A 334 -10.56 -14.19 10.35
CA GLN A 334 -11.14 -14.23 11.69
C GLN A 334 -11.18 -15.67 12.26
N ASN A 335 -11.37 -16.66 11.40
CA ASN A 335 -11.47 -18.06 11.83
C ASN A 335 -10.18 -18.57 12.50
N ASP A 336 -9.02 -18.14 11.97
CA ASP A 336 -7.71 -18.68 12.38
C ASP A 336 -6.92 -17.69 13.26
N TYR A 337 -7.26 -16.37 13.18
CA TYR A 337 -6.45 -15.30 13.79
C TYR A 337 -7.27 -14.29 14.62
N ALA A 338 -8.43 -14.69 15.17
CA ALA A 338 -9.30 -13.81 15.96
C ALA A 338 -8.58 -13.06 17.08
N ASP A 339 -7.74 -13.78 17.83
CA ASP A 339 -7.02 -13.24 18.98
C ASP A 339 -5.93 -12.22 18.60
N LEU A 340 -5.48 -12.23 17.36
CA LEU A 340 -4.45 -11.31 16.86
C LEU A 340 -5.00 -9.93 16.52
N ARG A 341 -6.32 -9.77 16.38
CA ARG A 341 -7.00 -8.51 16.08
C ARG A 341 -6.45 -7.80 14.85
N LEU A 342 -6.13 -8.55 13.82
CA LEU A 342 -5.56 -8.03 12.57
C LEU A 342 -6.44 -6.95 11.95
N ALA A 343 -5.81 -5.98 11.31
CA ALA A 343 -6.49 -5.03 10.42
C ALA A 343 -6.13 -5.33 8.96
N GLY A 344 -7.00 -5.02 8.03
CA GLY A 344 -6.69 -5.27 6.63
C GLY A 344 -7.65 -4.63 5.64
N LYS A 345 -7.27 -4.68 4.36
CA LYS A 345 -8.09 -4.18 3.25
C LYS A 345 -7.87 -5.01 2.00
N THR A 346 -8.97 -5.46 1.42
CA THR A 346 -8.99 -6.12 0.11
C THR A 346 -9.13 -5.10 -1.01
N GLY A 347 -8.49 -5.35 -2.14
CA GLY A 347 -8.66 -4.63 -3.38
C GLY A 347 -8.98 -5.57 -4.54
N THR A 348 -9.88 -5.16 -5.40
CA THR A 348 -10.17 -5.82 -6.69
C THR A 348 -10.40 -4.72 -7.69
N THR A 349 -9.77 -4.81 -8.85
CA THR A 349 -9.98 -3.88 -9.95
C THR A 349 -11.10 -4.36 -10.86
N ASN A 350 -11.54 -3.50 -11.77
CA ASN A 350 -12.52 -3.86 -12.79
C ASN A 350 -12.05 -5.09 -13.57
N ASP A 351 -12.98 -5.92 -13.98
CA ASP A 351 -12.73 -7.17 -14.72
C ASP A 351 -11.77 -8.13 -13.99
N ALA A 352 -11.65 -7.99 -12.67
CA ALA A 352 -10.77 -8.82 -11.83
C ALA A 352 -9.34 -8.97 -12.40
N ARG A 353 -8.76 -7.89 -12.96
CA ARG A 353 -7.40 -7.90 -13.55
C ARG A 353 -6.32 -7.90 -12.49
N ASP A 354 -6.54 -7.15 -11.41
CA ASP A 354 -5.64 -7.09 -10.27
C ASP A 354 -6.39 -7.41 -8.99
N THR A 355 -5.77 -8.20 -8.14
CA THR A 355 -6.22 -8.45 -6.78
C THR A 355 -5.18 -7.99 -5.80
N TRP A 356 -5.64 -7.34 -4.74
CA TRP A 356 -4.78 -6.75 -3.73
C TRP A 356 -5.22 -7.14 -2.33
N PHE A 357 -4.26 -7.21 -1.45
CA PHE A 357 -4.50 -7.24 -0.02
C PHE A 357 -3.43 -6.47 0.73
N VAL A 358 -3.84 -5.69 1.72
CA VAL A 358 -2.92 -5.16 2.74
C VAL A 358 -3.38 -5.69 4.09
N GLY A 359 -2.47 -6.35 4.80
CA GLY A 359 -2.65 -6.83 6.16
C GLY A 359 -1.74 -6.07 7.12
N ILE A 360 -2.24 -5.83 8.34
CA ILE A 360 -1.53 -5.15 9.42
C ILE A 360 -1.65 -6.02 10.66
N ASP A 361 -0.52 -6.45 11.20
CA ASP A 361 -0.38 -7.12 12.49
C ASP A 361 0.21 -6.19 13.55
N GLY A 362 0.71 -6.70 14.67
CA GLY A 362 1.27 -5.89 15.76
C GLY A 362 2.60 -5.22 15.44
N LYS A 363 3.24 -5.58 14.32
CA LYS A 363 4.57 -5.08 13.94
C LYS A 363 4.68 -4.70 12.47
N ASN A 364 4.05 -5.46 11.59
CA ASN A 364 4.25 -5.35 10.15
C ASN A 364 3.01 -4.88 9.40
N VAL A 365 3.25 -4.12 8.34
CA VAL A 365 2.33 -3.93 7.24
C VAL A 365 2.82 -4.78 6.07
N SER A 366 1.91 -5.62 5.54
CA SER A 366 2.19 -6.52 4.42
C SER A 366 1.31 -6.14 3.24
N THR A 367 1.91 -5.76 2.12
CA THR A 367 1.21 -5.42 0.87
C THR A 367 1.41 -6.53 -0.14
N ILE A 368 0.31 -7.09 -0.65
CA ILE A 368 0.29 -8.18 -1.61
C ILE A 368 -0.47 -7.76 -2.87
N TRP A 369 0.12 -8.01 -4.01
CA TRP A 369 -0.50 -7.92 -5.33
C TRP A 369 -0.47 -9.29 -6.00
N LEU A 370 -1.56 -9.63 -6.69
CA LEU A 370 -1.66 -10.76 -7.59
C LEU A 370 -2.40 -10.32 -8.84
N GLY A 371 -1.85 -10.63 -9.99
CA GLY A 371 -2.38 -10.24 -11.29
C GLY A 371 -1.67 -10.96 -12.42
N ARG A 372 -1.72 -10.37 -13.62
CA ARG A 372 -1.02 -10.90 -14.82
C ARG A 372 -0.21 -9.78 -15.46
N ASP A 373 0.95 -10.09 -16.02
CA ASP A 373 1.80 -9.10 -16.68
C ASP A 373 1.16 -8.51 -17.95
N ASP A 374 0.36 -9.32 -18.65
CA ASP A 374 -0.40 -8.92 -19.83
C ASP A 374 -1.70 -8.17 -19.52
N ASN A 375 -1.95 -7.84 -18.24
CA ASN A 375 -3.16 -7.18 -17.76
C ASN A 375 -4.46 -7.94 -18.06
N GLY A 376 -4.38 -9.25 -18.27
CA GLY A 376 -5.55 -10.13 -18.45
C GLY A 376 -6.34 -10.36 -17.16
N GLU A 377 -7.54 -10.91 -17.28
CA GLU A 377 -8.40 -11.27 -16.15
C GLU A 377 -7.77 -12.39 -15.29
N THR A 378 -7.81 -12.23 -13.96
CA THR A 378 -7.34 -13.25 -13.01
C THR A 378 -8.41 -14.27 -12.64
N LYS A 379 -9.70 -13.91 -12.78
CA LYS A 379 -10.88 -14.61 -12.24
C LYS A 379 -10.91 -14.69 -10.72
N LEU A 380 -10.16 -13.82 -10.05
CA LEU A 380 -10.03 -13.77 -8.60
C LEU A 380 -10.44 -12.39 -8.06
N THR A 381 -10.79 -12.35 -6.78
CA THR A 381 -10.99 -11.14 -6.01
C THR A 381 -9.85 -10.94 -5.02
N GLY A 382 -9.77 -9.79 -4.37
CA GLY A 382 -8.81 -9.58 -3.29
C GLY A 382 -8.91 -10.63 -2.18
N ALA A 383 -10.12 -11.12 -1.90
CA ALA A 383 -10.34 -12.15 -0.89
C ALA A 383 -9.96 -13.57 -1.35
N SER A 384 -10.16 -13.92 -2.62
CA SER A 384 -9.82 -15.24 -3.16
C SER A 384 -8.43 -15.32 -3.82
N GLY A 385 -7.77 -14.19 -4.02
CA GLY A 385 -6.42 -14.07 -4.59
C GLY A 385 -5.40 -13.61 -3.54
N ALA A 386 -5.09 -12.31 -3.51
CA ALA A 386 -4.01 -11.75 -2.69
C ALA A 386 -4.13 -12.05 -1.18
N LEU A 387 -5.34 -12.11 -0.62
CA LEU A 387 -5.57 -12.50 0.78
C LEU A 387 -5.09 -13.92 1.07
N GLN A 388 -5.18 -14.85 0.10
CA GLN A 388 -4.73 -16.23 0.30
C GLN A 388 -3.20 -16.32 0.46
N ILE A 389 -2.45 -15.48 -0.28
CA ILE A 389 -1.00 -15.35 -0.12
C ILE A 389 -0.67 -14.84 1.29
N TYR A 390 -1.38 -13.81 1.76
CA TYR A 390 -1.20 -13.29 3.12
C TYR A 390 -1.48 -14.35 4.18
N LYS A 391 -2.56 -15.12 4.01
CA LYS A 391 -2.92 -16.20 4.93
C LYS A 391 -1.84 -17.30 4.98
N ASP A 392 -1.30 -17.71 3.84
CA ASP A 392 -0.19 -18.67 3.78
C ASP A 392 1.09 -18.11 4.44
N TYR A 393 1.38 -16.83 4.24
CA TYR A 393 2.49 -16.15 4.93
C TYR A 393 2.33 -16.16 6.44
N LEU A 394 1.15 -15.82 6.96
CA LEU A 394 0.86 -15.81 8.40
C LEU A 394 1.07 -17.19 9.04
N ASN A 395 0.77 -18.28 8.32
CA ASN A 395 0.99 -19.65 8.80
C ASN A 395 2.48 -20.00 8.98
N ARG A 396 3.40 -19.18 8.45
CA ARG A 396 4.85 -19.47 8.38
C ARG A 396 5.70 -18.61 9.30
N VAL A 397 5.14 -17.50 9.80
CA VAL A 397 5.86 -16.52 10.59
C VAL A 397 5.25 -16.37 11.99
N VAL A 398 6.05 -15.83 12.91
CA VAL A 398 5.53 -15.40 14.22
C VAL A 398 4.82 -14.05 14.03
N ILE A 399 3.57 -14.00 14.48
CA ILE A 399 2.71 -12.84 14.32
C ILE A 399 2.50 -12.17 15.67
N GLU A 400 2.64 -10.87 15.72
CA GLU A 400 2.31 -10.08 16.90
C GLU A 400 0.85 -9.61 16.87
N LYS A 401 0.20 -9.61 18.02
CA LYS A 401 -1.16 -9.09 18.19
C LYS A 401 -1.19 -7.59 17.94
N LEU A 402 -2.07 -7.13 17.05
CA LEU A 402 -2.27 -5.71 16.80
C LEU A 402 -2.90 -5.03 18.02
N LYS A 403 -2.14 -4.14 18.66
CA LYS A 403 -2.57 -3.31 19.78
C LYS A 403 -2.61 -1.85 19.33
N LEU A 404 -3.80 -1.30 19.23
CA LEU A 404 -3.95 0.10 18.88
C LEU A 404 -3.70 0.98 20.13
N GLY A 405 -2.68 1.84 20.07
CA GLY A 405 -2.40 2.84 21.12
C GLY A 405 -3.52 3.89 21.15
N GLN A 406 -4.44 3.80 22.11
CA GLN A 406 -5.59 4.69 22.17
C GLN A 406 -5.17 6.12 22.52
N PRO A 407 -5.48 7.14 21.68
CA PRO A 407 -5.33 8.54 22.04
C PRO A 407 -6.26 8.93 23.22
N SER A 408 -5.83 9.85 24.06
CA SER A 408 -6.61 10.28 25.25
C SER A 408 -7.93 10.95 24.89
N THR A 409 -8.05 11.49 23.70
CA THR A 409 -9.25 12.11 23.12
C THR A 409 -10.25 11.11 22.54
N ILE A 410 -9.89 9.82 22.45
CA ILE A 410 -10.79 8.76 22.01
C ILE A 410 -11.58 8.21 23.20
N LYS A 411 -12.91 8.25 23.09
CA LYS A 411 -13.85 7.63 24.04
C LYS A 411 -14.57 6.47 23.38
N TRP A 412 -14.82 5.39 24.12
CA TRP A 412 -15.67 4.30 23.66
C TRP A 412 -17.13 4.60 24.02
N VAL A 413 -17.99 4.62 23.01
CA VAL A 413 -19.39 4.99 23.14
C VAL A 413 -20.27 3.89 22.58
N GLY A 414 -21.35 3.55 23.32
CA GLY A 414 -22.33 2.54 22.92
C GLY A 414 -23.18 3.01 21.74
N ILE A 415 -23.47 2.08 20.82
CA ILE A 415 -24.38 2.30 19.69
C ILE A 415 -25.36 1.13 19.56
N ASN A 416 -26.58 1.40 19.06
CA ASN A 416 -27.53 0.37 18.69
C ASN A 416 -27.22 -0.25 17.30
N ALA A 417 -28.03 -1.17 16.84
CA ALA A 417 -27.85 -1.83 15.54
C ALA A 417 -27.91 -0.87 14.35
N TYR A 418 -28.61 0.24 14.48
CA TYR A 418 -28.79 1.28 13.45
C TYR A 418 -27.72 2.38 13.50
N GLY A 419 -26.80 2.32 14.47
CA GLY A 419 -25.75 3.31 14.64
C GLY A 419 -26.12 4.52 15.51
N SER A 420 -27.33 4.60 16.06
CA SER A 420 -27.70 5.63 17.02
C SER A 420 -27.00 5.40 18.35
N TRP A 421 -26.70 6.50 19.08
CA TRP A 421 -26.08 6.42 20.40
C TRP A 421 -26.96 5.65 21.38
N SER A 422 -26.38 4.75 22.13
CA SER A 422 -27.08 3.89 23.09
C SER A 422 -26.13 3.50 24.23
N CYS A 423 -26.22 4.25 25.35
CA CYS A 423 -25.26 4.14 26.45
C CYS A 423 -25.32 2.83 27.24
N GLY A 424 -26.41 2.06 27.12
CA GLY A 424 -26.53 0.72 27.70
C GLY A 424 -26.16 -0.42 26.72
N SER A 425 -25.69 -0.09 25.51
CA SER A 425 -25.37 -1.10 24.52
C SER A 425 -24.00 -1.74 24.76
N ASN A 426 -23.93 -3.08 24.61
CA ASN A 426 -22.68 -3.82 24.62
C ASN A 426 -21.85 -3.59 23.35
N ARG A 427 -22.43 -3.02 22.28
CA ARG A 427 -21.73 -2.66 21.06
C ARG A 427 -21.18 -1.27 21.20
N THR A 428 -19.87 -1.14 21.38
CA THR A 428 -19.17 0.14 21.50
C THR A 428 -18.27 0.42 20.30
N ILE A 429 -18.07 1.69 19.99
CA ILE A 429 -17.15 2.17 18.95
C ILE A 429 -16.25 3.28 19.52
N PRO A 430 -15.01 3.43 19.03
CA PRO A 430 -14.16 4.54 19.40
C PRO A 430 -14.58 5.82 18.68
N VAL A 431 -14.74 6.89 19.44
CA VAL A 431 -15.17 8.19 18.95
C VAL A 431 -14.17 9.26 19.38
N TRP A 432 -13.72 10.06 18.43
CA TRP A 432 -12.95 11.26 18.73
C TRP A 432 -13.88 12.33 19.30
N ALA A 433 -13.70 12.66 20.57
CA ALA A 433 -14.59 13.50 21.34
C ALA A 433 -13.84 14.65 22.02
N ASN A 434 -14.46 15.82 22.07
CA ASN A 434 -14.02 16.90 22.93
C ASN A 434 -14.25 16.53 24.40
N LYS A 435 -13.49 17.14 25.35
CA LYS A 435 -13.52 16.78 26.77
C LYS A 435 -14.92 16.76 27.38
N ASP A 436 -15.77 17.68 26.97
CA ASP A 436 -17.11 17.91 27.58
C ASP A 436 -18.25 17.28 26.75
N GLN A 437 -17.94 16.56 25.65
CA GLN A 437 -18.96 15.98 24.79
C GLN A 437 -19.58 14.73 25.43
N ASN A 438 -20.89 14.82 25.75
CA ASN A 438 -21.70 13.75 26.32
C ASN A 438 -22.62 13.17 25.23
N PHE A 439 -22.25 12.04 24.66
CA PHE A 439 -23.05 11.35 23.62
C PHE A 439 -24.33 10.72 24.17
N CYS A 440 -24.43 10.56 25.49
CA CYS A 440 -25.60 9.96 26.17
C CYS A 440 -26.74 10.94 26.39
N ALA A 441 -26.44 12.21 26.60
CA ALA A 441 -27.45 13.25 26.81
C ALA A 441 -28.30 13.52 25.55
N SER A 442 -27.70 13.35 24.35
CA SER A 442 -28.43 13.55 23.09
C SER A 442 -29.41 12.43 22.74
N ALA A 443 -29.27 11.26 23.36
CA ALA A 443 -30.19 10.13 23.13
C ALA A 443 -31.54 10.30 23.89
N GLN A 444 -31.54 11.05 24.96
CA GLN A 444 -32.75 11.30 25.78
C GLN A 444 -33.65 12.37 25.16
N THR A 445 -33.10 13.35 24.45
CA THR A 445 -33.88 14.42 23.83
C THR A 445 -34.66 13.98 22.58
N THR A 446 -34.24 12.93 21.87
CA THR A 446 -34.94 12.43 20.69
C THR A 446 -36.13 11.52 21.06
N SER A 447 -36.14 10.89 22.25
CA SER A 447 -37.24 10.03 22.67
C SER A 447 -38.44 10.79 23.26
N THR A 448 -38.23 12.04 23.73
CA THR A 448 -39.29 12.90 24.31
C THR A 448 -40.02 13.74 23.24
N ALA A 449 -39.41 13.96 22.05
CA ALA A 449 -40.06 14.72 20.99
C ALA A 449 -41.06 13.91 20.14
N THR A 450 -41.06 12.57 20.26
CA THR A 450 -41.95 11.69 19.46
C THR A 450 -43.25 11.29 20.21
N ALA A 451 -43.40 11.65 21.50
CA ALA A 451 -44.52 11.22 22.33
C ALA A 451 -45.65 12.27 22.48
N THR A 452 -45.50 13.49 21.91
CA THR A 452 -46.48 14.62 22.17
C THR A 452 -47.23 15.08 20.91
N ALA A 453 -47.14 14.35 19.77
CA ALA A 453 -47.84 14.73 18.55
C ALA A 453 -48.79 13.60 18.06
N ALA A 454 -49.72 13.18 18.92
CA ALA A 454 -50.86 12.37 18.49
C ALA A 454 -52.08 12.76 19.25
N GLN A 455 -52.72 13.89 18.89
CA GLN A 455 -54.16 14.10 19.00
C GLN A 455 -54.60 15.37 18.24
N THR A 456 -55.56 15.15 17.33
CA THR A 456 -56.59 16.06 16.79
C THR A 456 -56.16 17.07 15.73
N THR A 457 -56.59 17.03 14.45
CA THR A 457 -57.92 17.32 13.87
C THR A 457 -57.90 17.25 12.34
N GLN A 458 -59.05 16.99 11.77
CA GLN A 458 -59.36 16.87 10.32
C GLN A 458 -59.20 18.18 9.54
N SER A 459 -58.60 18.05 8.32
CA SER A 459 -58.82 18.72 7.01
C SER A 459 -58.99 20.23 6.94
N PRO A 460 -58.52 20.89 5.89
CA PRO A 460 -58.72 20.60 4.47
C PRO A 460 -57.42 20.68 3.58
N GLN A 461 -57.57 20.15 2.38
CA GLN A 461 -56.58 20.11 1.32
C GLN A 461 -56.18 21.55 0.88
N PRO A 462 -54.93 21.83 0.65
CA PRO A 462 -54.51 22.86 -0.29
C PRO A 462 -53.54 22.33 -1.34
N GLU A 463 -53.64 23.01 -2.48
CA GLU A 463 -52.88 22.97 -3.70
C GLU A 463 -51.39 22.59 -3.59
N GLN A 464 -50.94 21.87 -4.62
CA GLN A 464 -49.51 21.56 -4.86
C GLN A 464 -48.72 22.83 -5.15
N PRO A 465 -47.62 23.09 -4.46
CA PRO A 465 -46.58 23.99 -4.97
C PRO A 465 -45.56 23.19 -5.77
N GLU A 466 -45.13 23.76 -6.88
CA GLU A 466 -44.08 23.30 -7.77
C GLU A 466 -42.79 23.00 -6.98
N SER A 467 -42.15 21.88 -7.30
CA SER A 467 -40.87 21.47 -6.78
C SER A 467 -39.76 22.44 -7.20
N PRO A 468 -38.92 22.93 -6.29
CA PRO A 468 -37.74 23.70 -6.68
C PRO A 468 -36.72 22.80 -7.38
N LYS A 469 -36.19 23.31 -8.50
CA LYS A 469 -35.07 22.69 -9.24
C LYS A 469 -33.88 22.55 -8.31
N PRO A 470 -33.15 21.42 -8.34
CA PRO A 470 -31.96 21.26 -7.54
C PRO A 470 -30.87 22.23 -8.02
N GLU A 471 -30.41 23.10 -7.13
CA GLU A 471 -29.18 23.89 -7.35
C GLU A 471 -27.99 22.96 -7.60
N SER A 472 -27.28 23.25 -8.67
CA SER A 472 -26.08 22.49 -9.04
C SER A 472 -24.97 22.76 -8.05
N VAL A 473 -24.29 21.70 -7.61
CA VAL A 473 -23.12 21.74 -6.72
C VAL A 473 -21.95 22.60 -7.30
N TRP A 474 -22.09 23.11 -8.51
CA TRP A 474 -21.07 23.85 -9.26
C TRP A 474 -21.10 25.37 -9.05
N ASP A 475 -22.13 25.92 -8.48
CA ASP A 475 -22.25 27.38 -8.25
C ASP A 475 -21.29 27.86 -7.12
N VAL A 476 -20.66 26.94 -6.41
CA VAL A 476 -19.67 27.25 -5.34
C VAL A 476 -18.23 27.37 -5.85
N LEU A 477 -17.96 27.02 -7.12
CA LEU A 477 -16.59 26.96 -7.67
C LEU A 477 -16.21 28.17 -8.55
N ASP A 478 -17.14 29.03 -8.91
CA ASP A 478 -16.88 30.14 -9.84
C ASP A 478 -16.46 31.46 -9.17
N ASN A 479 -16.27 31.51 -7.86
CA ASN A 479 -15.83 32.71 -7.15
C ASN A 479 -14.35 32.68 -6.79
N LYS A 480 -13.44 32.71 -7.75
CA LYS A 480 -12.06 33.19 -7.58
C LYS A 480 -11.52 33.87 -8.82
N ALA A 481 -10.94 35.04 -8.57
CA ALA A 481 -10.46 36.10 -9.42
C ALA A 481 -9.65 35.73 -10.68
N PRO A 482 -9.59 36.64 -11.68
CA PRO A 482 -8.94 36.38 -12.97
C PRO A 482 -7.42 36.30 -12.84
N VAL A 483 -6.82 35.32 -13.52
CA VAL A 483 -5.39 35.20 -13.72
C VAL A 483 -4.95 36.17 -14.82
N GLU A 484 -4.02 37.04 -14.48
CA GLU A 484 -3.35 37.95 -15.37
C GLU A 484 -2.54 37.19 -16.44
N GLU A 485 -2.84 37.46 -17.70
CA GLU A 485 -2.17 36.92 -18.88
C GLU A 485 -0.82 37.62 -19.07
N ALA A 486 0.28 36.90 -18.90
CA ALA A 486 1.63 37.41 -19.22
C ALA A 486 1.90 37.22 -20.71
N ALA A 487 2.21 38.34 -21.38
CA ALA A 487 2.56 38.42 -22.81
C ALA A 487 3.92 37.74 -23.12
N PRO A 488 4.11 37.19 -24.34
CA PRO A 488 5.37 36.56 -24.74
C PRO A 488 6.43 37.59 -25.06
N ALA A 489 7.65 37.37 -24.49
CA ALA A 489 8.86 38.10 -24.91
C ALA A 489 9.44 37.53 -26.21
N GLN A 490 9.92 38.43 -27.07
CA GLN A 490 10.57 38.22 -28.36
C GLN A 490 11.85 37.43 -28.27
#